data_86a5b8fdc08a117a833e6f1d078c7e8d
#
_entry.id   86a5b8fdc08a117a833e6f1d078c7e8d
#
_cell.length_a   1.000
_cell.length_b   1.000
_cell.length_c   1.000
_cell.angle_alpha   90.00
_cell.angle_beta   90.00
_cell.angle_gamma   90.00
#
_symmetry.space_group_name_H-M   'P 1'
#
loop_
_entity.id
_entity.type
_entity.pdbx_description
1 polymer ?
#
loop_
_entity_poly.entity_id
_entity_poly.type
_entity_poly.pdbx_seq_one_letter_code
_entity_poly.pdbx_strand_id
1 'polypeptide(L)'
;LMLAAPVSFEGRLEQYVGRLNRDYEGKDSVYVYDYIDAHVRFFNKMYGKRLKTYKRTGFSIWTGDVRSKQIINAIYDSGNYKEKFEQDIVEAEKSIVISSPDIRQVEIDRLLLLVKDRQEQGVNVTVITTDPEEVIYGSADVCYHLIKLMKQVGINVVAKTEVGERFAVIDDELVWHGGMNLLGKVDIWDNLMRIKNHQVAAELLEISLGTTREFEG
;
A
#
# COMPACT_ATOMS: atom_id res chain seq x y z
N LEU A 1 10.82 1.50 -27.95
CA LEU A 1 9.66 2.39 -27.95
C LEU A 1 9.54 3.06 -26.60
N MET A 2 9.34 4.36 -26.61
CA MET A 2 9.06 5.14 -25.40
C MET A 2 7.64 5.68 -25.49
N LEU A 3 6.79 5.35 -24.53
CA LEU A 3 5.43 5.87 -24.41
C LEU A 3 5.42 6.94 -23.31
N ALA A 4 5.56 8.19 -23.72
CA ALA A 4 5.59 9.35 -22.82
C ALA A 4 4.19 9.97 -22.59
N ALA A 5 3.16 9.47 -23.27
CA ALA A 5 1.79 9.91 -23.12
C ALA A 5 0.84 8.73 -22.86
N PRO A 6 -0.19 8.91 -22.05
CA PRO A 6 -1.13 7.86 -21.73
C PRO A 6 -1.96 7.47 -22.96
N VAL A 7 -1.66 6.33 -23.55
CA VAL A 7 -2.44 5.73 -24.63
C VAL A 7 -3.38 4.68 -24.05
N SER A 8 -4.69 4.81 -24.27
CA SER A 8 -5.70 3.86 -23.78
C SER A 8 -6.27 2.94 -24.86
N PHE A 9 -6.04 3.26 -26.13
CA PHE A 9 -6.58 2.50 -27.25
C PHE A 9 -5.73 1.25 -27.52
N GLU A 10 -6.31 0.08 -27.26
CA GLU A 10 -5.65 -1.21 -27.48
C GLU A 10 -5.11 -1.36 -28.89
N GLY A 11 -5.89 -1.02 -29.91
CA GLY A 11 -5.48 -1.11 -31.32
C GLY A 11 -4.28 -0.23 -31.70
N ARG A 12 -4.12 0.96 -31.08
CA ARG A 12 -2.93 1.80 -31.31
C ARG A 12 -1.69 1.18 -30.66
N LEU A 13 -1.84 0.66 -29.46
CA LEU A 13 -0.74 0.00 -28.76
C LEU A 13 -0.28 -1.24 -29.53
N GLU A 14 -1.22 -2.05 -30.02
CA GLU A 14 -0.91 -3.22 -30.87
C GLU A 14 -0.17 -2.84 -32.15
N GLN A 15 -0.59 -1.74 -32.81
CA GLN A 15 0.12 -1.25 -33.99
C GLN A 15 1.56 -0.82 -33.68
N TYR A 16 1.79 -0.12 -32.58
CA TYR A 16 3.14 0.30 -32.17
C TYR A 16 4.00 -0.89 -31.82
N VAL A 17 3.47 -1.82 -31.04
CA VAL A 17 4.16 -3.05 -30.60
C VAL A 17 4.37 -4.00 -31.79
N GLY A 18 3.39 -4.15 -32.68
CA GLY A 18 3.50 -4.96 -33.88
C GLY A 18 4.56 -4.47 -34.87
N ARG A 19 4.75 -3.13 -34.96
CA ARG A 19 5.86 -2.57 -35.75
C ARG A 19 7.23 -2.86 -35.13
N LEU A 20 7.30 -2.88 -33.79
CA LEU A 20 8.52 -3.23 -33.09
C LEU A 20 8.88 -4.70 -33.21
N ASN A 21 7.89 -5.59 -33.31
CA ASN A 21 8.10 -7.03 -33.42
C ASN A 21 8.46 -7.52 -34.82
N ARG A 22 8.56 -6.61 -35.81
CA ARG A 22 9.05 -7.02 -37.15
C ARG A 22 10.50 -7.44 -37.05
N ASP A 23 10.77 -8.65 -37.54
CA ASP A 23 12.12 -9.18 -37.59
C ASP A 23 12.95 -8.44 -38.65
N TYR A 24 14.18 -8.13 -38.26
CA TYR A 24 15.24 -7.71 -39.16
C TYR A 24 16.59 -8.23 -38.65
N GLU A 25 17.52 -8.36 -39.56
CA GLU A 25 18.85 -8.91 -39.28
C GLU A 25 19.58 -8.07 -38.18
N GLY A 26 20.07 -8.75 -37.13
CA GLY A 26 20.76 -8.10 -36.01
C GLY A 26 19.88 -7.61 -34.87
N LYS A 27 18.60 -8.00 -34.81
CA LYS A 27 17.69 -7.62 -33.72
C LYS A 27 17.52 -8.75 -32.70
N ASP A 28 18.13 -8.60 -31.54
CA ASP A 28 18.07 -9.59 -30.47
C ASP A 28 16.92 -9.38 -29.46
N SER A 29 16.44 -8.13 -29.30
CA SER A 29 15.40 -7.81 -28.31
C SER A 29 14.68 -6.50 -28.62
N VAL A 30 13.49 -6.35 -28.04
CA VAL A 30 12.65 -5.16 -28.17
C VAL A 30 12.25 -4.65 -26.79
N TYR A 31 12.46 -3.37 -26.57
CA TYR A 31 12.11 -2.72 -25.32
C TYR A 31 11.02 -1.68 -25.51
N VAL A 32 10.05 -1.70 -24.61
CA VAL A 32 9.00 -0.66 -24.48
C VAL A 32 9.15 -0.01 -23.11
N TYR A 33 9.45 1.28 -23.10
CA TYR A 33 9.45 2.10 -21.90
C TYR A 33 8.10 2.78 -21.79
N ASP A 34 7.33 2.42 -20.78
CA ASP A 34 5.99 2.96 -20.54
C ASP A 34 6.01 3.84 -19.29
N TYR A 35 5.83 5.15 -19.49
CA TYR A 35 5.75 6.10 -18.38
C TYR A 35 4.33 6.15 -17.83
N ILE A 36 4.24 6.00 -16.51
CA ILE A 36 2.98 5.98 -15.78
C ILE A 36 2.99 7.14 -14.81
N ASP A 37 2.01 8.02 -14.94
CA ASP A 37 1.67 8.95 -13.86
C ASP A 37 0.70 8.23 -12.91
N ALA A 38 1.27 7.48 -11.99
CA ALA A 38 0.53 6.61 -11.08
C ALA A 38 -0.32 7.38 -10.05
N HIS A 39 -0.02 8.67 -9.83
CA HIS A 39 -0.78 9.53 -8.93
C HIS A 39 -2.16 9.88 -9.49
N VAL A 40 -2.36 9.73 -10.81
CA VAL A 40 -3.64 10.03 -11.47
C VAL A 40 -4.40 8.74 -11.72
N ARG A 41 -5.48 8.52 -10.98
CA ARG A 41 -6.39 7.35 -11.08
C ARG A 41 -6.72 6.95 -12.50
N PHE A 42 -7.01 7.94 -13.34
CA PHE A 42 -7.34 7.75 -14.74
C PHE A 42 -6.18 7.09 -15.52
N PHE A 43 -4.95 7.57 -15.31
CA PHE A 43 -3.76 7.05 -15.99
C PHE A 43 -3.37 5.65 -15.50
N ASN A 44 -3.57 5.36 -14.22
CA ASN A 44 -3.35 4.03 -13.68
C ASN A 44 -4.31 2.99 -14.28
N LYS A 45 -5.60 3.36 -14.46
CA LYS A 45 -6.59 2.52 -15.16
C LYS A 45 -6.21 2.26 -16.63
N MET A 46 -5.67 3.28 -17.31
CA MET A 46 -5.16 3.15 -18.67
C MET A 46 -3.95 2.21 -18.73
N TYR A 47 -3.05 2.31 -17.77
CA TYR A 47 -1.90 1.39 -17.66
C TYR A 47 -2.32 -0.06 -17.48
N GLY A 48 -3.29 -0.34 -16.62
CA GLY A 48 -3.84 -1.69 -16.44
C GLY A 48 -4.35 -2.31 -17.76
N LYS A 49 -4.93 -1.50 -18.65
CA LYS A 49 -5.32 -1.95 -20.00
C LYS A 49 -4.10 -2.24 -20.87
N ARG A 50 -3.06 -1.39 -20.83
CA ARG A 50 -1.83 -1.60 -21.58
C ARG A 50 -1.08 -2.85 -21.15
N LEU A 51 -1.05 -3.14 -19.86
CA LEU A 51 -0.46 -4.36 -19.31
C LEU A 51 -1.07 -5.64 -19.90
N LYS A 52 -2.40 -5.67 -20.07
CA LYS A 52 -3.10 -6.79 -20.70
C LYS A 52 -2.65 -6.96 -22.16
N THR A 53 -2.51 -5.86 -22.90
CA THR A 53 -2.05 -5.87 -24.28
C THR A 53 -0.59 -6.34 -24.38
N TYR A 54 0.31 -5.85 -23.53
CA TYR A 54 1.71 -6.31 -23.52
C TYR A 54 1.81 -7.80 -23.26
N LYS A 55 1.11 -8.32 -22.26
CA LYS A 55 1.08 -9.78 -22.01
C LYS A 55 0.56 -10.58 -23.20
N ARG A 56 -0.52 -10.10 -23.84
CA ARG A 56 -1.11 -10.77 -25.02
C ARG A 56 -0.16 -10.77 -26.22
N THR A 57 0.65 -9.73 -26.38
CA THR A 57 1.62 -9.59 -27.47
C THR A 57 2.99 -10.17 -27.16
N GLY A 58 3.13 -10.93 -26.07
CA GLY A 58 4.34 -11.68 -25.72
C GLY A 58 5.42 -10.90 -25.00
N PHE A 59 5.12 -9.68 -24.54
CA PHE A 59 6.09 -8.92 -23.73
C PHE A 59 6.08 -9.40 -22.28
N SER A 60 7.26 -9.61 -21.74
CA SER A 60 7.48 -9.73 -20.30
C SER A 60 7.71 -8.34 -19.70
N ILE A 61 7.16 -8.13 -18.51
CA ILE A 61 7.35 -6.87 -17.79
C ILE A 61 8.70 -6.95 -17.09
N TRP A 62 9.57 -6.00 -17.42
CA TRP A 62 10.87 -5.88 -16.79
C TRP A 62 10.88 -4.64 -15.88
N THR A 63 11.09 -4.84 -14.60
CA THR A 63 11.06 -3.78 -13.58
C THR A 63 12.47 -3.33 -13.14
N GLY A 64 13.44 -3.41 -14.07
CA GLY A 64 14.84 -3.09 -13.79
C GLY A 64 15.66 -4.33 -13.45
N ASP A 65 16.94 -4.14 -13.14
CA ASP A 65 17.91 -5.22 -12.94
C ASP A 65 17.46 -6.17 -11.82
N VAL A 66 16.84 -7.30 -12.24
CA VAL A 66 16.33 -8.33 -11.35
C VAL A 66 17.49 -9.23 -10.91
N ARG A 67 18.50 -8.66 -10.30
CA ARG A 67 19.30 -9.40 -9.35
C ARG A 67 18.62 -9.31 -8.01
N SER A 68 17.61 -10.18 -7.78
CA SER A 68 17.04 -10.47 -6.45
C SER A 68 16.81 -9.27 -5.52
N LYS A 69 16.45 -8.10 -6.05
CA LYS A 69 16.00 -7.00 -5.21
C LYS A 69 14.50 -7.10 -5.09
N GLN A 70 14.03 -7.37 -3.89
CA GLN A 70 12.68 -7.08 -3.46
C GLN A 70 12.23 -5.78 -4.10
N ILE A 71 11.03 -5.75 -4.68
CA ILE A 71 10.46 -4.50 -5.20
C ILE A 71 10.36 -3.55 -4.01
N ILE A 72 11.29 -2.60 -3.92
CA ILE A 72 11.38 -1.69 -2.78
C ILE A 72 10.20 -0.71 -2.82
N ASN A 73 9.85 -0.28 -4.04
CA ASN A 73 8.76 0.68 -4.26
C ASN A 73 7.78 0.10 -5.28
N ALA A 74 6.51 0.04 -4.92
CA ALA A 74 5.47 -0.48 -5.80
C ALA A 74 4.11 0.15 -5.48
N ILE A 75 3.20 0.10 -6.45
CA ILE A 75 1.81 0.51 -6.27
C ILE A 75 0.94 -0.75 -6.32
N TYR A 76 0.08 -0.88 -5.34
CA TYR A 76 -0.85 -1.99 -5.16
C TYR A 76 -2.29 -1.51 -5.22
N ASP A 77 -3.16 -2.34 -5.74
CA ASP A 77 -4.62 -2.16 -5.71
C ASP A 77 -5.28 -3.12 -4.71
N SER A 78 -6.59 -3.00 -4.55
CA SER A 78 -7.39 -3.83 -3.63
C SER A 78 -7.32 -5.34 -3.92
N GLY A 79 -6.90 -5.73 -5.13
CA GLY A 79 -6.81 -7.14 -5.54
C GLY A 79 -5.46 -7.79 -5.27
N ASN A 80 -4.40 -7.01 -4.99
CA ASN A 80 -3.05 -7.55 -4.93
C ASN A 80 -2.17 -7.08 -3.76
N TYR A 81 -2.65 -6.15 -2.92
CA TYR A 81 -1.85 -5.62 -1.80
C TYR A 81 -1.72 -6.60 -0.63
N LYS A 82 -2.76 -7.39 -0.39
CA LYS A 82 -2.98 -8.10 0.88
C LYS A 82 -1.86 -9.09 1.20
N GLU A 83 -1.50 -9.93 0.25
CA GLU A 83 -0.43 -10.92 0.41
C GLU A 83 0.92 -10.26 0.76
N LYS A 84 1.26 -9.18 0.04
CA LYS A 84 2.53 -8.49 0.28
C LYS A 84 2.53 -7.70 1.58
N PHE A 85 1.40 -7.06 1.92
CA PHE A 85 1.25 -6.34 3.17
C PHE A 85 1.37 -7.27 4.39
N GLU A 86 0.73 -8.44 4.34
CA GLU A 86 0.82 -9.45 5.38
C GLU A 86 2.23 -10.02 5.53
N GLN A 87 2.90 -10.25 4.40
CA GLN A 87 4.30 -10.66 4.41
C GLN A 87 5.18 -9.62 5.12
N ASP A 88 5.01 -8.33 4.80
CA ASP A 88 5.78 -7.26 5.44
C ASP A 88 5.50 -7.18 6.95
N ILE A 89 4.25 -7.43 7.41
CA ILE A 89 3.91 -7.51 8.84
C ILE A 89 4.64 -8.70 9.51
N VAL A 90 4.61 -9.86 8.88
CA VAL A 90 5.25 -11.08 9.41
C VAL A 90 6.79 -10.97 9.43
N GLU A 91 7.37 -10.19 8.53
CA GLU A 91 8.81 -9.94 8.44
C GLU A 91 9.29 -8.79 9.36
N ALA A 92 8.38 -8.08 10.05
CA ALA A 92 8.73 -6.97 10.93
C ALA A 92 9.65 -7.39 12.08
N GLU A 93 10.66 -6.58 12.38
CA GLU A 93 11.68 -6.87 13.39
C GLU A 93 11.63 -5.92 14.61
N LYS A 94 11.05 -4.70 14.44
CA LYS A 94 11.10 -3.66 15.48
C LYS A 94 9.74 -3.11 15.83
N SER A 95 9.02 -2.61 14.81
CA SER A 95 7.78 -1.87 15.02
C SER A 95 6.80 -2.01 13.87
N ILE A 96 5.52 -1.98 14.19
CA ILE A 96 4.41 -1.91 13.24
C ILE A 96 3.47 -0.81 13.71
N VAL A 97 3.29 0.24 12.92
CA VAL A 97 2.31 1.30 13.18
C VAL A 97 1.30 1.33 12.03
N ILE A 98 0.03 1.16 12.32
CA ILE A 98 -1.05 1.18 11.32
C ILE A 98 -2.04 2.27 11.68
N SER A 99 -2.25 3.21 10.75
CA SER A 99 -3.30 4.23 10.84
C SER A 99 -4.48 3.85 9.95
N SER A 100 -5.61 3.58 10.56
CA SER A 100 -6.83 3.11 9.91
C SER A 100 -8.04 3.74 10.60
N PRO A 101 -8.64 4.81 10.02
CA PRO A 101 -9.79 5.50 10.62
C PRO A 101 -10.97 4.58 10.92
N ASP A 102 -11.24 3.62 10.06
CA ASP A 102 -12.26 2.58 10.24
C ASP A 102 -11.60 1.23 10.52
N ILE A 103 -12.17 0.45 11.44
CA ILE A 103 -11.71 -0.88 11.82
C ILE A 103 -12.86 -1.89 11.74
N ARG A 104 -12.56 -3.11 11.30
CA ARG A 104 -13.53 -4.19 11.17
C ARG A 104 -13.05 -5.47 11.83
N GLN A 105 -13.99 -6.23 12.39
CA GLN A 105 -13.72 -7.49 13.08
C GLN A 105 -12.80 -8.41 12.26
N VAL A 106 -13.14 -8.66 11.00
CA VAL A 106 -12.39 -9.59 10.14
C VAL A 106 -10.93 -9.17 9.95
N GLU A 107 -10.68 -7.87 9.78
CA GLU A 107 -9.33 -7.36 9.57
C GLU A 107 -8.54 -7.31 10.89
N ILE A 108 -9.21 -7.01 12.00
CA ILE A 108 -8.59 -7.07 13.33
C ILE A 108 -8.25 -8.52 13.70
N ASP A 109 -9.16 -9.48 13.54
CA ASP A 109 -8.88 -10.89 13.81
C ASP A 109 -7.66 -11.38 13.01
N ARG A 110 -7.57 -10.95 11.76
CA ARG A 110 -6.42 -11.27 10.90
C ARG A 110 -5.14 -10.61 11.38
N LEU A 111 -5.17 -9.33 11.74
CA LEU A 111 -4.02 -8.63 12.31
C LEU A 111 -3.50 -9.35 13.56
N LEU A 112 -4.39 -9.73 14.48
CA LEU A 112 -4.03 -10.41 15.73
C LEU A 112 -3.28 -11.72 15.47
N LEU A 113 -3.69 -12.48 14.45
CA LEU A 113 -2.99 -13.70 14.05
C LEU A 113 -1.57 -13.41 13.51
N LEU A 114 -1.43 -12.36 12.69
CA LEU A 114 -0.16 -12.01 12.06
C LEU A 114 0.87 -11.47 13.04
N VAL A 115 0.41 -10.65 14.02
CA VAL A 115 1.34 -9.96 14.94
C VAL A 115 1.70 -10.77 16.18
N LYS A 116 1.00 -11.87 16.47
CA LYS A 116 1.21 -12.66 17.70
C LYS A 116 2.67 -13.06 17.87
N ASP A 117 3.24 -13.76 16.91
CA ASP A 117 4.63 -14.25 16.98
C ASP A 117 5.63 -13.08 16.97
N ARG A 118 5.26 -11.96 16.33
CA ARG A 118 6.09 -10.75 16.29
C ARG A 118 6.16 -10.08 17.67
N GLN A 119 5.03 -9.96 18.35
CA GLN A 119 4.97 -9.42 19.71
C GLN A 119 5.75 -10.29 20.71
N GLU A 120 5.68 -11.61 20.59
CA GLU A 120 6.48 -12.54 21.39
C GLU A 120 8.00 -12.36 21.16
N GLN A 121 8.40 -11.84 19.98
CA GLN A 121 9.78 -11.50 19.64
C GLN A 121 10.15 -10.04 19.97
N GLY A 122 9.24 -9.29 20.61
CA GLY A 122 9.49 -7.92 21.06
C GLY A 122 9.13 -6.84 20.06
N VAL A 123 8.43 -7.15 18.95
CA VAL A 123 7.95 -6.15 18.01
C VAL A 123 6.82 -5.33 18.62
N ASN A 124 6.96 -4.00 18.62
CA ASN A 124 5.94 -3.09 19.11
C ASN A 124 4.86 -2.85 18.06
N VAL A 125 3.60 -3.08 18.40
CA VAL A 125 2.47 -2.87 17.48
C VAL A 125 1.61 -1.72 17.99
N THR A 126 1.37 -0.73 17.14
CA THR A 126 0.50 0.42 17.41
C THR A 126 -0.56 0.54 16.33
N VAL A 127 -1.81 0.73 16.73
CA VAL A 127 -2.94 1.02 15.84
C VAL A 127 -3.51 2.39 16.19
N ILE A 128 -3.60 3.26 15.19
CA ILE A 128 -4.23 4.59 15.28
C ILE A 128 -5.59 4.46 14.59
N THR A 129 -6.67 4.80 15.31
CA THR A 129 -8.03 4.69 14.78
C THR A 129 -8.91 5.82 15.30
N THR A 130 -10.09 6.00 14.70
CA THR A 130 -11.06 6.99 15.15
C THR A 130 -11.61 6.63 16.54
N ASP A 131 -11.81 7.64 17.37
CA ASP A 131 -12.48 7.48 18.66
C ASP A 131 -13.88 6.88 18.45
N PRO A 132 -14.27 5.84 19.21
CA PRO A 132 -15.60 5.26 19.11
C PRO A 132 -16.75 6.26 19.23
N GLU A 133 -16.59 7.34 19.99
CA GLU A 133 -17.60 8.39 20.13
C GLU A 133 -17.78 9.23 18.86
N GLU A 134 -16.79 9.24 17.97
CA GLU A 134 -16.77 9.99 16.70
C GLU A 134 -17.04 9.12 15.48
N VAL A 135 -17.35 7.84 15.65
CA VAL A 135 -17.59 6.91 14.55
C VAL A 135 -18.88 7.25 13.81
N ILE A 136 -18.75 7.74 12.58
CA ILE A 136 -19.89 8.14 11.73
C ILE A 136 -20.57 6.92 11.08
N TYR A 137 -19.78 5.90 10.73
CA TYR A 137 -20.26 4.70 10.06
C TYR A 137 -19.92 3.46 10.87
N GLY A 138 -20.94 2.77 11.39
CA GLY A 138 -20.78 1.57 12.17
C GLY A 138 -21.38 1.69 13.57
N SER A 139 -21.05 0.77 14.44
CA SER A 139 -21.48 0.78 15.84
C SER A 139 -20.31 1.17 16.72
N ALA A 140 -20.49 2.19 17.55
CA ALA A 140 -19.52 2.57 18.57
C ALA A 140 -19.16 1.38 19.48
N ASP A 141 -20.16 0.57 19.84
CA ASP A 141 -19.97 -0.63 20.68
C ASP A 141 -19.02 -1.64 20.04
N VAL A 142 -19.12 -1.84 18.73
CA VAL A 142 -18.21 -2.73 18.00
C VAL A 142 -16.80 -2.15 18.00
N CYS A 143 -16.66 -0.86 17.77
CA CYS A 143 -15.37 -0.19 17.80
C CYS A 143 -14.72 -0.29 19.18
N TYR A 144 -15.47 -0.03 20.27
CA TYR A 144 -15.03 -0.24 21.65
C TYR A 144 -14.58 -1.66 21.91
N HIS A 145 -15.35 -2.64 21.44
CA HIS A 145 -15.01 -4.05 21.59
C HIS A 145 -13.67 -4.39 20.90
N LEU A 146 -13.48 -3.94 19.66
CA LEU A 146 -12.27 -4.19 18.88
C LEU A 146 -11.03 -3.52 19.51
N ILE A 147 -11.17 -2.28 19.96
CA ILE A 147 -10.10 -1.58 20.68
C ILE A 147 -9.72 -2.33 21.97
N LYS A 148 -10.70 -2.79 22.72
CA LYS A 148 -10.47 -3.57 23.95
C LYS A 148 -9.74 -4.88 23.61
N LEU A 149 -10.16 -5.57 22.57
CA LEU A 149 -9.54 -6.83 22.13
C LEU A 149 -8.05 -6.62 21.75
N MET A 150 -7.76 -5.59 20.96
CA MET A 150 -6.38 -5.24 20.59
C MET A 150 -5.52 -4.92 21.83
N LYS A 151 -6.04 -4.12 22.77
CA LYS A 151 -5.33 -3.78 24.01
C LYS A 151 -5.06 -5.00 24.90
N GLN A 152 -5.98 -5.96 24.93
CA GLN A 152 -5.83 -7.19 25.71
C GLN A 152 -4.67 -8.08 25.24
N VAL A 153 -4.34 -8.04 23.96
CA VAL A 153 -3.22 -8.78 23.39
C VAL A 153 -1.93 -7.93 23.28
N GLY A 154 -1.88 -6.76 23.94
CA GLY A 154 -0.68 -5.95 24.01
C GLY A 154 -0.46 -4.99 22.83
N ILE A 155 -1.44 -4.78 21.95
CA ILE A 155 -1.36 -3.75 20.92
C ILE A 155 -1.63 -2.38 21.56
N ASN A 156 -0.76 -1.42 21.31
CA ASN A 156 -0.99 -0.02 21.68
C ASN A 156 -2.04 0.58 20.76
N VAL A 157 -3.17 1.05 21.30
CA VAL A 157 -4.23 1.66 20.50
C VAL A 157 -4.38 3.13 20.86
N VAL A 158 -4.19 3.99 19.86
CA VAL A 158 -4.35 5.44 19.92
C VAL A 158 -5.66 5.81 19.23
N ALA A 159 -6.69 6.14 20.01
CA ALA A 159 -7.97 6.63 19.50
C ALA A 159 -7.93 8.16 19.39
N LYS A 160 -8.37 8.71 18.25
CA LYS A 160 -8.37 10.15 17.95
C LYS A 160 -9.72 10.60 17.39
N THR A 161 -10.09 11.85 17.66
CA THR A 161 -11.30 12.48 17.09
C THR A 161 -11.20 12.60 15.57
N GLU A 162 -10.02 12.90 15.04
CA GLU A 162 -9.76 12.98 13.59
C GLU A 162 -8.57 12.11 13.23
N VAL A 163 -8.80 11.12 12.38
CA VAL A 163 -7.76 10.30 11.76
C VAL A 163 -7.84 10.52 10.25
N GLY A 164 -6.99 11.42 9.74
CA GLY A 164 -6.98 11.78 8.31
C GLY A 164 -6.18 10.82 7.44
N GLU A 165 -5.09 10.32 7.97
CA GLU A 165 -4.11 9.56 7.20
C GLU A 165 -4.34 8.04 7.29
N ARG A 166 -4.17 7.37 6.15
CA ARG A 166 -4.26 5.91 6.03
C ARG A 166 -2.93 5.37 5.58
N PHE A 167 -2.23 4.73 6.50
CA PHE A 167 -0.89 4.22 6.24
C PHE A 167 -0.53 3.05 7.17
N ALA A 168 0.53 2.36 6.83
CA ALA A 168 1.31 1.58 7.78
C ALA A 168 2.79 1.93 7.65
N VAL A 169 3.48 1.97 8.78
CA VAL A 169 4.92 2.08 8.87
C VAL A 169 5.45 0.85 9.58
N ILE A 170 6.40 0.16 8.97
CA ILE A 170 7.02 -1.06 9.49
C ILE A 170 8.51 -0.80 9.63
N ASP A 171 9.05 -1.10 10.81
CA ASP A 171 10.47 -0.96 11.18
C ASP A 171 11.05 0.45 10.93
N ASP A 172 10.21 1.48 11.06
CA ASP A 172 10.54 2.90 10.87
C ASP A 172 11.08 3.27 9.47
N GLU A 173 10.92 2.40 8.49
CA GLU A 173 11.45 2.64 7.14
C GLU A 173 10.53 2.20 5.99
N LEU A 174 9.72 1.17 6.18
CA LEU A 174 8.84 0.65 5.15
C LEU A 174 7.45 1.26 5.32
N VAL A 175 7.02 2.01 4.32
CA VAL A 175 5.77 2.77 4.32
C VAL A 175 4.78 2.18 3.32
N TRP A 176 3.57 1.92 3.79
CA TRP A 176 2.37 1.71 2.99
C TRP A 176 1.47 2.93 3.18
N HIS A 177 1.19 3.67 2.11
CA HIS A 177 0.37 4.89 2.19
C HIS A 177 -0.56 5.00 0.99
N GLY A 178 -1.81 5.44 1.20
CA GLY A 178 -2.77 5.67 0.12
C GLY A 178 -4.21 5.79 0.56
N GLY A 179 -5.15 5.53 -0.36
CA GLY A 179 -6.58 5.68 -0.10
C GLY A 179 -7.21 4.53 0.69
N MET A 180 -6.54 3.38 0.81
CA MET A 180 -7.11 2.18 1.43
C MET A 180 -7.10 2.25 2.95
N ASN A 181 -8.21 1.81 3.53
CA ASN A 181 -8.33 1.56 4.95
C ASN A 181 -7.81 0.14 5.26
N LEU A 182 -6.60 0.04 5.83
CA LEU A 182 -5.88 -1.24 5.98
C LEU A 182 -6.57 -2.20 6.95
N LEU A 183 -7.28 -1.68 7.96
CA LEU A 183 -8.01 -2.47 8.96
C LEU A 183 -9.53 -2.31 8.85
N GLY A 184 -10.00 -1.61 7.83
CA GLY A 184 -11.40 -1.31 7.62
C GLY A 184 -11.94 -1.73 6.26
N LYS A 185 -12.93 -0.97 5.76
CA LYS A 185 -13.48 -1.20 4.43
C LYS A 185 -12.52 -0.70 3.36
N VAL A 186 -12.14 -1.59 2.47
CA VAL A 186 -11.37 -1.25 1.28
C VAL A 186 -12.32 -0.90 0.15
N ASP A 187 -12.11 0.25 -0.49
CA ASP A 187 -12.78 0.58 -1.74
C ASP A 187 -11.98 -0.02 -2.91
N ILE A 188 -12.70 -0.61 -3.88
CA ILE A 188 -12.08 -1.25 -5.06
C ILE A 188 -11.31 -0.26 -5.96
N TRP A 189 -11.51 1.04 -5.75
CA TRP A 189 -10.87 2.11 -6.52
C TRP A 189 -9.63 2.68 -5.85
N ASP A 190 -9.39 2.31 -4.60
CA ASP A 190 -8.24 2.79 -3.84
C ASP A 190 -6.98 1.99 -4.16
N ASN A 191 -5.84 2.63 -3.95
CA ASN A 191 -4.54 2.02 -4.08
C ASN A 191 -3.61 2.45 -2.95
N LEU A 192 -2.55 1.67 -2.78
CA LEU A 192 -1.49 1.88 -1.80
C LEU A 192 -0.16 1.98 -2.53
N MET A 193 0.63 2.92 -2.12
CA MET A 193 2.05 2.99 -2.45
C MET A 193 2.84 2.31 -1.34
N ARG A 194 3.72 1.39 -1.71
CA ARG A 194 4.69 0.76 -0.81
C ARG A 194 6.06 1.31 -1.13
N ILE A 195 6.69 2.00 -0.19
CA ILE A 195 8.02 2.57 -0.37
C ILE A 195 8.91 2.27 0.84
N LYS A 196 10.20 2.11 0.60
CA LYS A 196 11.20 2.02 1.65
C LYS A 196 11.90 3.37 1.76
N ASN A 197 11.50 4.17 2.75
CA ASN A 197 12.02 5.52 2.97
C ASN A 197 11.85 5.93 4.44
N HIS A 198 12.95 6.01 5.16
CA HIS A 198 12.98 6.37 6.57
C HIS A 198 12.48 7.79 6.85
N GLN A 199 12.77 8.75 5.98
CA GLN A 199 12.34 10.14 6.17
C GLN A 199 10.82 10.26 6.05
N VAL A 200 10.21 9.64 5.03
CA VAL A 200 8.75 9.62 4.86
C VAL A 200 8.07 8.89 6.02
N ALA A 201 8.68 7.80 6.51
CA ALA A 201 8.18 7.08 7.68
C ALA A 201 8.17 7.99 8.92
N ALA A 202 9.27 8.70 9.19
CA ALA A 202 9.39 9.61 10.31
C ALA A 202 8.37 10.76 10.24
N GLU A 203 8.19 11.38 9.07
CA GLU A 203 7.21 12.44 8.85
C GLU A 203 5.77 11.97 9.11
N LEU A 204 5.39 10.78 8.61
CA LEU A 204 4.05 10.21 8.86
C LEU A 204 3.82 9.89 10.33
N LEU A 205 4.82 9.35 11.03
CA LEU A 205 4.74 9.07 12.46
C LEU A 205 4.65 10.37 13.27
N GLU A 206 5.41 11.40 12.92
CA GLU A 206 5.34 12.71 13.57
C GLU A 206 3.97 13.37 13.41
N ILE A 207 3.42 13.38 12.20
CA ILE A 207 2.08 13.92 11.92
C ILE A 207 1.01 13.15 12.69
N SER A 208 1.13 11.82 12.75
CA SER A 208 0.04 10.97 13.24
C SER A 208 0.13 10.64 14.73
N LEU A 209 1.31 10.56 15.32
CA LEU A 209 1.48 10.33 16.75
C LEU A 209 1.71 11.62 17.53
N GLY A 210 2.14 12.69 16.84
CA GLY A 210 2.31 14.05 17.33
C GLY A 210 3.25 14.13 18.53
N THR A 211 4.35 14.83 18.42
CA THR A 211 4.89 15.51 19.60
C THR A 211 3.84 16.52 20.00
N THR A 212 3.27 16.39 21.18
CA THR A 212 2.50 17.45 21.84
C THR A 212 3.45 18.64 21.88
N ARG A 213 3.37 19.54 20.89
CA ARG A 213 3.95 20.87 21.07
C ARG A 213 3.09 21.49 22.15
N GLU A 214 3.55 21.43 23.40
CA GLU A 214 3.12 22.34 24.42
C GLU A 214 3.37 23.74 23.83
N PHE A 215 2.29 24.40 23.46
CA PHE A 215 2.30 25.84 23.26
C PHE A 215 2.50 26.44 24.64
N GLU A 216 3.75 26.66 25.03
CA GLU A 216 4.09 27.61 26.06
C GLU A 216 3.62 28.98 25.56
N GLY A 217 2.48 29.44 26.12
CA GLY A 217 1.93 30.77 25.93
C GLY A 217 2.64 31.82 26.79
#